data_13285996684c55f38b422f4e5e62da54
#
_entry.id   13285996684c55f38b422f4e5e62da54
#
_cell.length_a   1.000
_cell.length_b   1.000
_cell.length_c   1.000
_cell.angle_alpha   90.00
_cell.angle_beta   90.00
_cell.angle_gamma   90.00
#
_symmetry.space_group_name_H-M   'P 1'
#
loop_
_entity.id
_entity.type
_entity.pdbx_description
1 polymer ?
#
loop_
_entity_poly.entity_id
_entity_poly.type
_entity_poly.pdbx_seq_one_letter_code
_entity_poly.pdbx_strand_id
1 'polypeptide(L)'
;VVVRKMRLGDPDATGRRTPEEVDGSDYIEQADLVIEALGFEPEDLPKMWDQPELPVSRWGTIKVEYGTGKTSLDNVYAVGDIVRGASLVVLAIRDGKEAAEAIIEKCKGAQTIAAE
;
A
#
# COMPACT_ATOMS: atom_id res chain seq x y z
N VAL A 1 -21.45 15.18 17.39
CA VAL A 1 -20.92 13.90 16.99
C VAL A 1 -21.10 12.91 18.13
N VAL A 2 -21.50 11.66 17.82
CA VAL A 2 -21.50 10.58 18.81
C VAL A 2 -20.15 9.89 18.75
N VAL A 3 -19.49 9.81 19.90
CA VAL A 3 -18.12 9.28 20.02
C VAL A 3 -18.11 8.13 21.02
N ARG A 4 -17.36 7.07 20.73
CA ARG A 4 -17.13 5.93 21.62
C ARG A 4 -15.68 5.92 22.10
N LYS A 5 -15.47 5.67 23.37
CA LYS A 5 -14.11 5.52 23.91
C LYS A 5 -13.49 4.22 23.44
N MET A 6 -12.20 4.29 23.14
CA MET A 6 -11.37 3.13 22.78
C MET A 6 -10.38 2.86 23.90
N ARG A 7 -10.04 1.60 24.13
CA ARG A 7 -8.90 1.18 24.95
C ARG A 7 -7.91 0.39 24.11
N LEU A 8 -6.67 0.35 24.52
CA LEU A 8 -5.69 -0.56 23.90
C LEU A 8 -5.91 -1.97 24.46
N GLY A 9 -6.16 -2.92 23.57
CA GLY A 9 -6.25 -4.34 23.89
C GLY A 9 -4.89 -4.95 24.23
N ASP A 10 -4.86 -6.27 24.39
CA ASP A 10 -3.63 -7.00 24.64
C ASP A 10 -2.69 -6.96 23.42
N PRO A 11 -1.36 -6.99 23.61
CA PRO A 11 -0.42 -7.01 22.51
C PRO A 11 -0.52 -8.35 21.76
N ASP A 12 -0.51 -8.27 20.42
CA ASP A 12 -0.38 -9.44 19.56
C ASP A 12 1.04 -10.02 19.57
N ALA A 13 1.29 -11.09 18.80
CA ALA A 13 2.59 -11.76 18.71
C ALA A 13 3.73 -10.83 18.22
N THR A 14 3.40 -9.68 17.62
CA THR A 14 4.36 -8.65 17.20
C THR A 14 4.55 -7.54 18.23
N GLY A 15 3.82 -7.59 19.36
CA GLY A 15 3.80 -6.56 20.39
C GLY A 15 2.87 -5.38 20.08
N ARG A 16 2.12 -5.41 18.96
CA ARG A 16 1.17 -4.38 18.60
C ARG A 16 -0.15 -4.55 19.35
N ARG A 17 -0.64 -3.46 19.93
CA ARG A 17 -1.95 -3.39 20.58
C ARG A 17 -2.99 -2.84 19.63
N THR A 18 -4.08 -3.55 19.47
CA THR A 18 -5.21 -3.10 18.65
C THR A 18 -6.19 -2.34 19.53
N PRO A 19 -6.72 -1.18 19.08
CA PRO A 19 -7.79 -0.49 19.78
C PRO A 19 -9.07 -1.34 19.83
N GLU A 20 -9.68 -1.42 21.01
CA GLU A 20 -10.93 -2.10 21.27
C GLU A 20 -11.99 -1.10 21.76
N GLU A 21 -13.23 -1.28 21.34
CA GLU A 21 -14.33 -0.45 21.79
C GLU A 21 -14.65 -0.71 23.26
N VAL A 22 -14.99 0.36 23.98
CA VAL A 22 -15.49 0.26 25.35
C VAL A 22 -17.01 0.37 25.30
N ASP A 23 -17.70 -0.75 25.53
CA ASP A 23 -19.15 -0.81 25.49
C ASP A 23 -19.80 0.17 26.47
N GLY A 24 -20.88 0.80 26.03
CA GLY A 24 -21.65 1.76 26.83
C GLY A 24 -20.91 3.07 27.12
N SER A 25 -19.80 3.35 26.44
CA SER A 25 -19.00 4.57 26.64
C SER A 25 -19.34 5.70 25.67
N ASP A 26 -20.42 5.58 24.92
CA ASP A 26 -20.86 6.56 23.94
C ASP A 26 -21.21 7.88 24.62
N TYR A 27 -20.75 8.98 24.05
CA TYR A 27 -21.06 10.32 24.50
C TYR A 27 -21.17 11.29 23.31
N ILE A 28 -21.80 12.43 23.55
CA ILE A 28 -21.94 13.48 22.53
C ILE A 28 -20.80 14.47 22.72
N GLU A 29 -19.97 14.60 21.65
CA GLU A 29 -18.98 15.67 21.54
C GLU A 29 -19.57 16.81 20.71
N GLN A 30 -19.49 18.04 21.23
CA GLN A 30 -19.93 19.25 20.50
C GLN A 30 -18.81 19.64 19.54
N ALA A 31 -19.12 19.72 18.25
CA ALA A 31 -18.19 20.11 17.22
C ALA A 31 -18.87 20.88 16.10
N ASP A 32 -18.27 21.98 15.67
CA ASP A 32 -18.73 22.78 14.53
C ASP A 32 -18.23 22.23 13.20
N LEU A 33 -17.13 21.45 13.22
CA LEU A 33 -16.54 20.80 12.06
C LEU A 33 -16.01 19.43 12.44
N VAL A 34 -16.25 18.43 11.60
CA VAL A 34 -15.68 17.09 11.69
C VAL A 34 -14.87 16.81 10.43
N ILE A 35 -13.61 16.41 10.60
CA ILE A 35 -12.71 16.07 9.49
C ILE A 35 -12.40 14.59 9.56
N GLU A 36 -12.76 13.84 8.51
CA GLU A 36 -12.33 12.46 8.33
C GLU A 36 -10.93 12.43 7.73
N ALA A 37 -9.97 11.90 8.50
CA ALA A 37 -8.57 11.77 8.08
C ALA A 37 -8.09 10.32 8.29
N LEU A 38 -8.85 9.36 7.77
CA LEU A 38 -8.72 7.92 8.05
C LEU A 38 -7.64 7.21 7.23
N GLY A 39 -6.94 7.94 6.36
CA GLY A 39 -5.95 7.38 5.45
C GLY A 39 -6.54 7.02 4.09
N PHE A 40 -5.85 6.17 3.35
CA PHE A 40 -6.21 5.78 1.99
C PHE A 40 -6.30 4.26 1.89
N GLU A 41 -7.26 3.79 1.11
CA GLU A 41 -7.32 2.42 0.64
C GLU A 41 -6.72 2.36 -0.78
N PRO A 42 -6.01 1.27 -1.13
CA PRO A 42 -5.50 1.11 -2.49
C PRO A 42 -6.64 0.94 -3.50
N GLU A 43 -6.46 1.50 -4.69
CA GLU A 43 -7.38 1.28 -5.80
C GLU A 43 -7.39 -0.20 -6.23
N ASP A 44 -8.55 -0.72 -6.61
CA ASP A 44 -8.69 -2.08 -7.15
C ASP A 44 -8.23 -2.13 -8.61
N LEU A 45 -6.91 -2.00 -8.82
CA LEU A 45 -6.31 -1.98 -10.14
C LEU A 45 -6.55 -3.25 -10.95
N PRO A 46 -6.54 -4.47 -10.38
CA PRO A 46 -6.91 -5.67 -11.12
C PRO A 46 -8.26 -5.56 -11.81
N LYS A 47 -9.25 -5.03 -11.12
CA LYS A 47 -10.60 -4.81 -11.66
C LYS A 47 -10.63 -3.64 -12.65
N MET A 48 -9.99 -2.52 -12.31
CA MET A 48 -10.00 -1.31 -13.15
C MET A 48 -9.32 -1.52 -14.50
N TRP A 49 -8.30 -2.39 -14.56
CA TRP A 49 -7.52 -2.67 -15.77
C TRP A 49 -7.93 -3.97 -16.47
N ASP A 50 -8.95 -4.68 -15.96
CA ASP A 50 -9.34 -6.00 -16.45
C ASP A 50 -8.15 -6.98 -16.49
N GLN A 51 -7.38 -6.99 -15.38
CA GLN A 51 -6.18 -7.83 -15.20
C GLN A 51 -6.34 -8.68 -13.92
N PRO A 52 -7.24 -9.66 -13.90
CA PRO A 52 -7.54 -10.43 -12.69
C PRO A 52 -6.37 -11.29 -12.20
N GLU A 53 -5.37 -11.54 -13.06
CA GLU A 53 -4.14 -12.24 -12.73
C GLU A 53 -3.10 -11.37 -12.00
N LEU A 54 -3.31 -10.06 -11.88
CA LEU A 54 -2.44 -9.18 -11.11
C LEU A 54 -2.64 -9.44 -9.61
N PRO A 55 -1.67 -10.08 -8.91
CA PRO A 55 -1.86 -10.50 -7.54
C PRO A 55 -1.83 -9.30 -6.59
N VAL A 56 -2.77 -9.29 -5.66
CA VAL A 56 -2.82 -8.32 -4.57
C VAL A 56 -2.67 -8.98 -3.21
N SER A 57 -2.32 -8.22 -2.20
CA SER A 57 -2.31 -8.63 -0.81
C SER A 57 -3.75 -8.69 -0.25
N ARG A 58 -3.88 -9.15 1.00
CA ARG A 58 -5.18 -9.09 1.72
C ARG A 58 -5.70 -7.66 1.95
N TRP A 59 -4.86 -6.66 1.77
CA TRP A 59 -5.21 -5.23 1.90
C TRP A 59 -5.38 -4.52 0.55
N GLY A 60 -5.39 -5.26 -0.58
CA GLY A 60 -5.55 -4.70 -1.92
C GLY A 60 -4.28 -4.13 -2.54
N THR A 61 -3.14 -4.12 -1.86
CA THR A 61 -1.87 -3.64 -2.43
C THR A 61 -1.30 -4.62 -3.42
N ILE A 62 -0.69 -4.12 -4.51
CA ILE A 62 -0.08 -4.95 -5.56
C ILE A 62 1.14 -5.69 -5.00
N LYS A 63 1.25 -6.98 -5.33
CA LYS A 63 2.44 -7.77 -5.03
C LYS A 63 3.47 -7.61 -6.14
N VAL A 64 4.70 -7.34 -5.73
CA VAL A 64 5.84 -7.13 -6.63
C VAL A 64 7.06 -7.93 -6.19
N GLU A 65 8.00 -8.10 -7.10
CA GLU A 65 9.34 -8.56 -6.77
C GLU A 65 10.08 -7.49 -5.95
N TYR A 66 10.63 -7.90 -4.82
CA TYR A 66 11.31 -6.99 -3.90
C TYR A 66 12.55 -6.36 -4.56
N GLY A 67 12.73 -5.06 -4.38
CA GLY A 67 13.87 -4.29 -4.89
C GLY A 67 13.76 -3.87 -6.35
N THR A 68 12.91 -4.49 -7.16
CA THR A 68 12.72 -4.11 -8.56
C THR A 68 11.38 -3.46 -8.84
N GLY A 69 10.38 -3.73 -8.01
CA GLY A 69 9.01 -3.28 -8.22
C GLY A 69 8.30 -4.00 -9.39
N LYS A 70 8.89 -5.06 -9.97
CA LYS A 70 8.30 -5.80 -11.08
C LYS A 70 7.04 -6.55 -10.63
N THR A 71 5.96 -6.42 -11.38
CA THR A 71 4.71 -7.17 -11.17
C THR A 71 4.73 -8.53 -11.89
N SER A 72 3.64 -9.30 -11.76
CA SER A 72 3.43 -10.51 -12.58
C SER A 72 3.18 -10.22 -14.06
N LEU A 73 2.80 -8.99 -14.40
CA LEU A 73 2.56 -8.57 -15.77
C LEU A 73 3.85 -8.14 -16.45
N ASP A 74 4.01 -8.49 -17.73
CA ASP A 74 5.19 -8.11 -18.49
C ASP A 74 5.29 -6.59 -18.66
N ASN A 75 6.48 -6.06 -18.38
CA ASN A 75 6.79 -4.62 -18.50
C ASN A 75 5.97 -3.69 -17.59
N VAL A 76 5.29 -4.24 -16.59
CA VAL A 76 4.55 -3.48 -15.60
C VAL A 76 5.27 -3.51 -14.26
N TYR A 77 5.49 -2.33 -13.70
CA TYR A 77 6.15 -2.12 -12.41
C TYR A 77 5.23 -1.32 -11.51
N ALA A 78 5.25 -1.62 -10.22
CA ALA A 78 4.49 -0.88 -9.21
C ALA A 78 5.38 -0.55 -8.03
N VAL A 79 5.26 0.67 -7.51
CA VAL A 79 6.08 1.20 -6.40
C VAL A 79 5.28 2.15 -5.52
N GLY A 80 5.80 2.45 -4.33
CA GLY A 80 5.18 3.37 -3.39
C GLY A 80 3.94 2.80 -2.71
N ASP A 81 2.95 3.65 -2.45
CA ASP A 81 1.81 3.32 -1.60
C ASP A 81 0.93 2.21 -2.16
N ILE A 82 0.82 2.06 -3.48
CA ILE A 82 0.06 0.96 -4.10
C ILE A 82 0.67 -0.42 -3.79
N VAL A 83 1.93 -0.48 -3.39
CA VAL A 83 2.66 -1.70 -2.99
C VAL A 83 2.75 -1.81 -1.48
N ARG A 84 3.09 -0.70 -0.80
CA ARG A 84 3.38 -0.67 0.64
C ARG A 84 2.15 -0.46 1.52
N GLY A 85 1.06 0.04 0.97
CA GLY A 85 0.03 0.73 1.72
C GLY A 85 0.43 2.17 2.01
N ALA A 86 -0.39 2.93 2.75
CA ALA A 86 -0.08 4.29 3.14
C ALA A 86 1.27 4.35 3.87
N SER A 87 2.25 5.05 3.29
CA SER A 87 3.63 5.03 3.73
C SER A 87 4.29 6.41 3.59
N LEU A 88 5.60 6.49 3.83
CA LEU A 88 6.34 7.74 3.77
C LEU A 88 6.76 8.06 2.33
N VAL A 89 6.65 9.34 1.96
CA VAL A 89 7.08 9.85 0.64
C VAL A 89 8.53 9.47 0.32
N VAL A 90 9.43 9.51 1.31
CA VAL A 90 10.83 9.14 1.13
C VAL A 90 11.02 7.68 0.71
N LEU A 91 10.13 6.79 1.16
CA LEU A 91 10.13 5.38 0.75
C LEU A 91 9.63 5.22 -0.68
N ALA A 92 8.58 5.95 -1.06
CA ALA A 92 8.07 5.96 -2.43
C ALA A 92 9.12 6.48 -3.43
N ILE A 93 9.88 7.52 -3.07
CA ILE A 93 10.99 8.03 -3.89
C ILE A 93 12.09 6.98 -4.05
N ARG A 94 12.47 6.31 -2.96
CA ARG A 94 13.46 5.22 -3.02
C ARG A 94 12.99 4.10 -3.94
N ASP A 95 11.77 3.63 -3.75
CA ASP A 95 11.21 2.55 -4.56
C ASP A 95 11.16 2.91 -6.04
N GLY A 96 10.80 4.15 -6.37
CA GLY A 96 10.81 4.66 -7.74
C GLY A 96 12.22 4.65 -8.36
N LYS A 97 13.24 4.98 -7.58
CA LYS A 97 14.64 4.93 -8.02
C LYS A 97 15.09 3.49 -8.27
N GLU A 98 14.83 2.58 -7.34
CA GLU A 98 15.17 1.15 -7.46
C GLU A 98 14.50 0.53 -8.69
N ALA A 99 13.22 0.81 -8.92
CA ALA A 99 12.50 0.33 -10.10
C ALA A 99 13.06 0.93 -11.40
N ALA A 100 13.41 2.21 -11.42
CA ALA A 100 14.03 2.84 -12.60
C ALA A 100 15.39 2.19 -12.94
N GLU A 101 16.22 1.90 -11.95
CA GLU A 101 17.48 1.17 -12.13
C GLU A 101 17.25 -0.23 -12.74
N ALA A 102 16.27 -0.98 -12.22
CA ALA A 102 15.90 -2.29 -12.75
C ALA A 102 15.40 -2.24 -14.20
N ILE A 103 14.60 -1.23 -14.55
CA ILE A 103 14.12 -1.03 -15.92
C ILE A 103 15.28 -0.69 -16.86
N ILE A 104 16.20 0.18 -16.45
CA ILE A 104 17.37 0.55 -17.23
C ILE A 104 18.23 -0.68 -17.54
N GLU A 105 18.51 -1.51 -16.54
CA GLU A 105 19.30 -2.74 -16.74
C GLU A 105 18.61 -3.72 -17.71
N LYS A 106 17.29 -3.88 -17.60
CA LYS A 106 16.51 -4.69 -18.52
C LYS A 106 16.61 -4.16 -19.96
N CYS A 107 16.49 -2.84 -20.16
CA CYS A 107 16.59 -2.22 -21.49
C CYS A 107 17.99 -2.37 -22.11
N LYS A 108 19.05 -2.27 -21.32
CA LYS A 108 20.42 -2.50 -21.78
C LYS A 108 20.63 -3.96 -22.23
N GLY A 109 20.14 -4.91 -21.45
CA GLY A 109 20.21 -6.34 -21.81
C GLY A 109 19.47 -6.65 -23.12
N ALA A 110 18.31 -6.03 -23.35
CA ALA A 110 17.55 -6.20 -24.59
C ALA A 110 18.28 -5.62 -25.83
N GLN A 111 19.00 -4.52 -25.68
CA GLN A 111 19.79 -3.93 -26.79
C GLN A 111 21.00 -4.81 -27.18
N THR A 112 21.61 -5.49 -26.24
CA THR A 112 22.73 -6.38 -26.50
C THR A 112 22.31 -7.61 -27.33
N ILE A 113 21.12 -8.18 -27.02
CA ILE A 113 20.59 -9.36 -27.75
C ILE A 113 20.15 -8.98 -29.18
N ALA A 114 19.68 -7.76 -29.42
CA ALA A 114 19.23 -7.31 -30.74
C ALA A 114 20.40 -6.91 -31.68
N ALA A 115 21.64 -6.86 -31.17
CA ALA A 115 22.84 -6.50 -31.92
C ALA A 115 23.69 -7.73 -32.38
N GLU A 116 23.27 -8.94 -32.01
CA GLU A 116 23.81 -10.22 -32.48
C GLU A 116 22.95 -10.79 -33.61
#